data_d7311554e44bdfca1ffcbfaea01b110f
#
_entry.id   d7311554e44bdfca1ffcbfaea01b110f
#
_cell.length_a   1.000
_cell.length_b   1.000
_cell.length_c   1.000
_cell.angle_alpha   90.00
_cell.angle_beta   90.00
_cell.angle_gamma   90.00
#
_symmetry.space_group_name_H-M   'P 1'
#
loop_
_entity.id
_entity.type
_entity.pdbx_description
1 polymer ?
#
loop_
_entity_poly.entity_id
_entity_poly.type
_entity_poly.pdbx_seq_one_letter_code
_entity_poly.pdbx_strand_id
1 'polypeptide(L)'
;VIDGRPQFLDRHLQRMLTGAKISDFEIVHYEEMGSGLVELLSRASTGTHRLRITASPESTLMTLTEFQGYTGEIDLGIAPWRLSQSRPLQMSKSTSYGDYWYARKWATEMGFDDALLLNNQEEIMEVSTANIFFLNKGEWVTPHENSGVFPGVIRSILLEMNFAKQVDLASAALSGFSACFVTSSLRLIQPVKKIDGLSIDNSPFMKDLHSLRQELESIAYA
;
A
#
# COMPACT_ATOMS: atom_id res chain seq x y z
N VAL A 1 0.63 -13.42 4.82
CA VAL A 1 0.67 -14.64 5.66
C VAL A 1 2.09 -15.15 5.63
N ILE A 2 2.69 -15.38 6.77
CA ILE A 2 4.01 -15.99 6.93
C ILE A 2 3.83 -17.22 7.82
N ASP A 3 4.27 -18.38 7.34
CA ASP A 3 4.17 -19.67 8.04
C ASP A 3 2.78 -19.93 8.64
N GLY A 4 1.73 -19.70 7.84
CA GLY A 4 0.34 -19.89 8.21
C GLY A 4 -0.26 -18.76 9.09
N ARG A 5 0.52 -17.74 9.48
CA ARG A 5 0.05 -16.64 10.32
C ARG A 5 -0.24 -15.39 9.47
N PRO A 6 -1.49 -14.91 9.44
CA PRO A 6 -1.82 -13.67 8.74
C PRO A 6 -1.27 -12.47 9.50
N GLN A 7 -0.67 -11.52 8.76
CA GLN A 7 -0.16 -10.28 9.33
C GLN A 7 -1.24 -9.20 9.32
N PHE A 8 -1.37 -8.43 10.39
CA PHE A 8 -2.30 -7.29 10.53
C PHE A 8 -3.76 -7.66 10.18
N LEU A 9 -4.19 -8.88 10.48
CA LEU A 9 -5.49 -9.42 10.05
C LEU A 9 -6.64 -8.49 10.49
N ASP A 10 -6.70 -8.12 11.76
CA ASP A 10 -7.79 -7.30 12.31
C ASP A 10 -7.91 -5.95 11.61
N ARG A 11 -6.76 -5.31 11.29
CA ARG A 11 -6.75 -4.05 10.53
C ARG A 11 -7.27 -4.22 9.11
N HIS A 12 -6.97 -5.35 8.49
CA HIS A 12 -7.50 -5.67 7.15
C HIS A 12 -8.99 -5.92 7.19
N LEU A 13 -9.49 -6.66 8.16
CA LEU A 13 -10.91 -6.92 8.35
C LEU A 13 -11.68 -5.64 8.67
N GLN A 14 -11.17 -4.82 9.59
CA GLN A 14 -11.77 -3.53 9.92
C GLN A 14 -11.85 -2.60 8.70
N ARG A 15 -10.81 -2.55 7.89
CA ARG A 15 -10.82 -1.77 6.64
C ARG A 15 -11.81 -2.33 5.63
N MET A 16 -11.97 -3.66 5.55
CA MET A 16 -12.96 -4.30 4.69
C MET A 16 -14.39 -3.94 5.11
N LEU A 17 -14.69 -3.97 6.41
CA LEU A 17 -15.98 -3.55 6.96
C LEU A 17 -16.25 -2.07 6.67
N THR A 18 -15.25 -1.21 6.84
CA THR A 18 -15.36 0.22 6.50
C THR A 18 -15.65 0.41 5.00
N GLY A 19 -14.98 -0.35 4.13
CA GLY A 19 -15.21 -0.32 2.68
C GLY A 19 -16.61 -0.79 2.30
N ALA A 20 -17.13 -1.83 2.91
CA ALA A 20 -18.49 -2.32 2.71
C ALA A 20 -19.53 -1.26 3.10
N LYS A 21 -19.34 -0.61 4.26
CA LYS A 21 -20.19 0.49 4.73
C LYS A 21 -20.19 1.70 3.77
N ILE A 22 -19.01 2.08 3.22
CA ILE A 22 -18.90 3.15 2.21
C ILE A 22 -19.65 2.76 0.92
N SER A 23 -19.64 1.47 0.57
CA SER A 23 -20.26 0.91 -0.63
C SER A 23 -21.73 0.50 -0.41
N ASP A 24 -22.28 0.80 0.76
CA ASP A 24 -23.68 0.55 1.17
C ASP A 24 -24.12 -0.92 1.03
N PHE A 25 -23.28 -1.85 1.50
CA PHE A 25 -23.66 -3.26 1.61
C PHE A 25 -23.14 -3.92 2.90
N GLU A 26 -23.81 -4.97 3.33
CA GLU A 26 -23.38 -5.84 4.43
C GLU A 26 -22.59 -7.03 3.88
N ILE A 27 -21.51 -7.41 4.57
CA ILE A 27 -20.73 -8.59 4.20
C ILE A 27 -21.49 -9.83 4.67
N VAL A 28 -21.97 -10.62 3.73
CA VAL A 28 -22.66 -11.88 4.00
C VAL A 28 -21.69 -12.89 4.62
N HIS A 29 -22.18 -13.63 5.63
CA HIS A 29 -21.41 -14.65 6.35
C HIS A 29 -20.11 -14.16 7.00
N TYR A 30 -20.09 -12.90 7.47
CA TYR A 30 -18.90 -12.34 8.13
C TYR A 30 -18.45 -13.16 9.35
N GLU A 31 -19.39 -13.65 10.17
CA GLU A 31 -19.10 -14.46 11.36
C GLU A 31 -18.53 -15.85 10.98
N GLU A 32 -18.99 -16.42 9.87
CA GLU A 32 -18.54 -17.72 9.36
C GLU A 32 -17.18 -17.62 8.66
N MET A 33 -16.78 -16.42 8.25
CA MET A 33 -15.51 -16.19 7.55
C MET A 33 -14.31 -16.63 8.39
N GLY A 34 -14.39 -16.53 9.72
CA GLY A 34 -13.33 -16.98 10.63
C GLY A 34 -13.01 -18.48 10.48
N SER A 35 -14.01 -19.34 10.42
CA SER A 35 -13.82 -20.79 10.23
C SER A 35 -13.24 -21.13 8.86
N GLY A 36 -13.72 -20.51 7.80
CA GLY A 36 -13.18 -20.65 6.45
C GLY A 36 -11.74 -20.17 6.33
N LEU A 37 -11.39 -19.08 7.03
CA LEU A 37 -10.02 -18.59 7.08
C LEU A 37 -9.09 -19.58 7.80
N VAL A 38 -9.49 -20.14 8.94
CA VAL A 38 -8.72 -21.17 9.66
C VAL A 38 -8.49 -22.37 8.76
N GLU A 39 -9.52 -22.87 8.07
CA GLU A 39 -9.40 -24.00 7.15
C GLU A 39 -8.44 -23.67 5.99
N LEU A 40 -8.56 -22.48 5.38
CA LEU A 40 -7.68 -22.07 4.29
C LEU A 40 -6.21 -21.96 4.76
N LEU A 41 -5.96 -21.37 5.91
CA LEU A 41 -4.62 -21.21 6.48
C LEU A 41 -3.99 -22.53 6.90
N SER A 42 -4.79 -23.53 7.33
CA SER A 42 -4.29 -24.88 7.66
C SER A 42 -3.70 -25.60 6.45
N ARG A 43 -4.04 -25.19 5.24
CA ARG A 43 -3.52 -25.72 3.96
C ARG A 43 -2.26 -24.98 3.48
N ALA A 44 -1.86 -23.89 4.18
CA ALA A 44 -0.65 -23.16 3.81
C ALA A 44 0.58 -24.02 4.04
N SER A 45 1.46 -24.10 3.04
CA SER A 45 2.82 -24.60 3.22
C SER A 45 3.62 -23.61 4.10
N THR A 46 4.81 -24.03 4.54
CA THR A 46 5.79 -23.07 5.11
C THR A 46 6.15 -22.01 4.09
N GLY A 47 6.46 -20.78 4.55
CA GLY A 47 6.86 -19.67 3.69
C GLY A 47 5.81 -18.56 3.62
N THR A 48 5.98 -17.71 2.63
CA THR A 48 5.18 -16.47 2.49
C THR A 48 4.06 -16.68 1.49
N HIS A 49 2.84 -16.27 1.87
CA HIS A 49 1.67 -16.35 1.02
C HIS A 49 0.93 -15.00 0.98
N ARG A 50 0.27 -14.74 -0.13
CA ARG A 50 -0.69 -13.66 -0.27
C ARG A 50 -2.10 -14.19 -0.01
N LEU A 51 -2.70 -13.80 1.11
CA LEU A 51 -4.11 -13.95 1.38
C LEU A 51 -4.88 -12.79 0.74
N ARG A 52 -5.92 -13.11 -0.01
CA ARG A 52 -6.87 -12.15 -0.54
C ARG A 52 -8.27 -12.52 -0.07
N ILE A 53 -8.97 -11.56 0.51
CA ILE A 53 -10.39 -11.67 0.88
C ILE A 53 -11.15 -10.67 0.00
N THR A 54 -12.15 -11.15 -0.73
CA THR A 54 -13.03 -10.33 -1.57
C THR A 54 -14.46 -10.58 -1.13
N ALA A 55 -15.12 -9.55 -0.65
CA ALA A 55 -16.51 -9.62 -0.21
C ALA A 55 -17.44 -8.87 -1.17
N SER A 56 -18.62 -9.41 -1.38
CA SER A 56 -19.74 -8.81 -2.10
C SER A 56 -21.02 -8.96 -1.29
N PRO A 57 -22.15 -8.34 -1.71
CA PRO A 57 -23.44 -8.57 -1.06
C PRO A 57 -23.90 -10.04 -1.04
N GLU A 58 -23.42 -10.88 -1.97
CA GLU A 58 -23.87 -12.25 -2.14
C GLU A 58 -22.85 -13.29 -1.64
N SER A 59 -21.58 -12.94 -1.55
CA SER A 59 -20.54 -13.94 -1.28
C SER A 59 -19.24 -13.33 -0.76
N THR A 60 -18.47 -14.15 -0.04
CA THR A 60 -17.09 -13.84 0.33
C THR A 60 -16.17 -14.91 -0.26
N LEU A 61 -15.18 -14.48 -1.05
CA LEU A 61 -14.14 -15.33 -1.63
C LEU A 61 -12.80 -15.10 -0.93
N MET A 62 -12.18 -16.17 -0.48
CA MET A 62 -10.82 -16.14 0.08
C MET A 62 -9.88 -16.96 -0.79
N THR A 63 -8.73 -16.42 -1.10
CA THR A 63 -7.67 -17.10 -1.86
C THR A 63 -6.33 -16.96 -1.17
N LEU A 64 -5.55 -18.04 -1.20
CA LEU A 64 -4.18 -18.09 -0.70
C LEU A 64 -3.26 -18.53 -1.83
N THR A 65 -2.24 -17.73 -2.12
CA THR A 65 -1.26 -18.01 -3.19
C THR A 65 0.15 -17.79 -2.68
N GLU A 66 1.09 -18.63 -3.08
CA GLU A 66 2.50 -18.41 -2.79
C GLU A 66 2.96 -17.02 -3.24
N PHE A 67 3.85 -16.43 -2.47
CA PHE A 67 4.34 -15.09 -2.70
C PHE A 67 5.82 -14.99 -2.34
N GLN A 68 6.66 -14.60 -3.31
CA GLN A 68 8.12 -14.52 -3.10
C GLN A 68 8.59 -13.24 -2.42
N GLY A 69 7.68 -12.33 -2.09
CA GLY A 69 8.03 -11.02 -1.52
C GLY A 69 8.51 -10.01 -2.57
N TYR A 70 8.81 -8.83 -2.08
CA TYR A 70 9.45 -7.76 -2.84
C TYR A 70 10.86 -7.55 -2.29
N THR A 71 11.84 -7.43 -3.17
CA THR A 71 13.25 -7.24 -2.81
C THR A 71 13.85 -6.06 -3.56
N GLY A 72 14.92 -5.50 -2.99
CA GLY A 72 15.67 -4.41 -3.63
C GLY A 72 14.93 -3.07 -3.65
N GLU A 73 15.56 -2.12 -4.30
CA GLU A 73 15.01 -0.79 -4.54
C GLU A 73 14.28 -0.75 -5.88
N ILE A 74 13.32 0.18 -6.03
CA ILE A 74 12.49 0.28 -7.23
C ILE A 74 12.64 1.62 -7.94
N ASP A 75 12.34 1.60 -9.25
CA ASP A 75 12.21 2.76 -10.11
C ASP A 75 10.72 3.04 -10.37
N LEU A 76 10.31 4.29 -10.17
CA LEU A 76 8.95 4.75 -10.42
C LEU A 76 8.89 5.66 -11.64
N GLY A 77 7.88 5.45 -12.50
CA GLY A 77 7.52 6.39 -13.55
C GLY A 77 6.32 7.24 -13.12
N ILE A 78 6.31 8.54 -13.42
CA ILE A 78 5.14 9.39 -13.20
C ILE A 78 4.12 9.11 -14.30
N ALA A 79 2.93 8.64 -13.92
CA ALA A 79 1.86 8.38 -14.88
C ALA A 79 1.50 9.66 -15.68
N PRO A 80 1.35 9.59 -17.02
CA PRO A 80 1.12 10.78 -17.84
C PRO A 80 -0.29 11.36 -17.72
N TRP A 81 -1.19 10.70 -17.02
CA TRP A 81 -2.55 11.20 -16.70
C TRP A 81 -2.68 11.53 -15.22
N ARG A 82 -3.80 12.15 -14.87
CA ARG A 82 -4.11 12.54 -13.49
C ARG A 82 -5.36 11.82 -13.02
N LEU A 83 -5.40 11.50 -11.71
CA LEU A 83 -6.58 10.92 -11.09
C LEU A 83 -7.32 11.98 -10.26
N SER A 84 -8.65 11.92 -10.27
CA SER A 84 -9.44 12.78 -9.38
C SER A 84 -9.22 12.39 -7.93
N GLN A 85 -8.99 13.36 -7.05
CA GLN A 85 -8.94 13.15 -5.60
C GLN A 85 -10.33 12.97 -4.98
N SER A 86 -11.40 13.24 -5.73
CA SER A 86 -12.80 13.20 -5.24
C SER A 86 -13.58 11.99 -5.74
N ARG A 87 -12.92 10.84 -5.89
CA ARG A 87 -13.60 9.60 -6.35
C ARG A 87 -14.44 9.00 -5.22
N PRO A 88 -15.71 8.62 -5.47
CA PRO A 88 -16.62 8.13 -4.41
C PRO A 88 -16.08 6.93 -3.62
N LEU A 89 -15.41 5.98 -4.29
CA LEU A 89 -14.89 4.76 -3.66
C LEU A 89 -13.41 4.84 -3.29
N GLN A 90 -12.83 6.04 -3.26
CA GLN A 90 -11.39 6.21 -3.01
C GLN A 90 -10.94 5.66 -1.67
N MET A 91 -11.76 5.82 -0.62
CA MET A 91 -11.48 5.31 0.72
C MET A 91 -11.83 3.82 0.88
N SER A 92 -12.43 3.19 -0.13
CA SER A 92 -12.79 1.78 -0.13
C SER A 92 -11.79 0.94 -0.92
N LYS A 93 -11.32 -0.18 -0.34
CA LYS A 93 -10.52 -1.16 -1.09
C LYS A 93 -11.44 -2.04 -1.94
N SER A 94 -11.91 -1.49 -3.05
CA SER A 94 -12.82 -2.18 -3.96
C SER A 94 -12.07 -2.95 -5.05
N THR A 95 -12.81 -3.78 -5.80
CA THR A 95 -12.32 -4.42 -7.03
C THR A 95 -12.34 -3.48 -8.24
N SER A 96 -12.90 -2.26 -8.09
CA SER A 96 -12.91 -1.21 -9.10
C SER A 96 -11.57 -0.44 -9.11
N TYR A 97 -10.47 -1.15 -9.44
CA TYR A 97 -9.12 -0.58 -9.45
C TYR A 97 -8.51 -0.54 -10.86
N GLY A 98 -9.33 -0.38 -11.88
CA GLY A 98 -8.90 -0.34 -13.28
C GLY A 98 -7.83 0.71 -13.57
N ASP A 99 -7.98 1.92 -13.00
CA ASP A 99 -7.00 3.01 -13.16
C ASP A 99 -5.62 2.62 -12.61
N TYR A 100 -5.57 1.98 -11.45
CA TYR A 100 -4.34 1.51 -10.80
C TYR A 100 -3.70 0.36 -11.57
N TRP A 101 -4.52 -0.58 -12.04
CA TRP A 101 -4.03 -1.70 -12.85
C TRP A 101 -3.43 -1.18 -14.16
N TYR A 102 -4.11 -0.24 -14.82
CA TYR A 102 -3.61 0.35 -16.05
C TYR A 102 -2.33 1.15 -15.83
N ALA A 103 -2.24 1.90 -14.73
CA ALA A 103 -1.04 2.64 -14.36
C ALA A 103 0.16 1.70 -14.17
N ARG A 104 -0.02 0.59 -13.46
CA ARG A 104 1.03 -0.41 -13.30
C ARG A 104 1.44 -1.05 -14.64
N LYS A 105 0.46 -1.40 -15.48
CA LYS A 105 0.75 -1.94 -16.82
C LYS A 105 1.59 -0.96 -17.63
N TRP A 106 1.18 0.30 -17.69
CA TRP A 106 1.93 1.35 -18.38
C TRP A 106 3.36 1.48 -17.82
N ALA A 107 3.54 1.52 -16.52
CA ALA A 107 4.87 1.61 -15.90
C ALA A 107 5.77 0.44 -16.35
N THR A 108 5.25 -0.78 -16.31
CA THR A 108 5.98 -1.98 -16.76
C THR A 108 6.37 -1.89 -18.25
N GLU A 109 5.46 -1.44 -19.11
CA GLU A 109 5.73 -1.26 -20.55
C GLU A 109 6.79 -0.18 -20.82
N MET A 110 6.87 0.83 -19.93
CA MET A 110 7.88 1.90 -19.99
C MET A 110 9.20 1.55 -19.28
N GLY A 111 9.33 0.36 -18.70
CA GLY A 111 10.54 -0.12 -18.02
C GLY A 111 10.67 0.31 -16.56
N PHE A 112 9.59 0.80 -15.93
CA PHE A 112 9.52 1.10 -14.51
C PHE A 112 8.95 -0.07 -13.70
N ASP A 113 9.28 -0.12 -12.41
CA ASP A 113 8.74 -1.15 -11.50
C ASP A 113 7.30 -0.87 -11.08
N ASP A 114 6.91 0.43 -10.98
CA ASP A 114 5.55 0.83 -10.64
C ASP A 114 5.28 2.30 -11.07
N ALA A 115 4.04 2.75 -11.00
CA ALA A 115 3.63 4.10 -11.38
C ALA A 115 3.36 5.00 -10.18
N LEU A 116 4.00 6.18 -10.13
CA LEU A 116 3.63 7.28 -9.26
C LEU A 116 2.42 8.00 -9.84
N LEU A 117 1.38 8.19 -9.04
CA LEU A 117 0.12 8.81 -9.40
C LEU A 117 0.03 10.23 -8.85
N LEU A 118 -0.42 11.14 -9.68
CA LEU A 118 -0.69 12.54 -9.31
C LEU A 118 -2.18 12.83 -9.46
N ASN A 119 -2.68 13.77 -8.65
CA ASN A 119 -4.03 14.28 -8.78
C ASN A 119 -4.12 15.46 -9.77
N ASN A 120 -5.33 16.00 -9.96
CA ASN A 120 -5.59 17.10 -10.89
C ASN A 120 -4.95 18.45 -10.47
N GLN A 121 -4.43 18.56 -9.23
CA GLN A 121 -3.66 19.71 -8.75
C GLN A 121 -2.14 19.50 -8.85
N GLU A 122 -1.67 18.48 -9.56
CA GLU A 122 -0.25 18.10 -9.63
C GLU A 122 0.34 17.69 -8.27
N GLU A 123 -0.50 17.26 -7.32
CA GLU A 123 -0.04 16.74 -6.04
C GLU A 123 0.20 15.24 -6.14
N ILE A 124 1.23 14.79 -5.43
CA ILE A 124 1.53 13.37 -5.29
C ILE A 124 0.43 12.69 -4.49
N MET A 125 -0.10 11.60 -5.03
CA MET A 125 -1.06 10.74 -4.35
C MET A 125 -0.38 9.54 -3.72
N GLU A 126 -0.11 8.57 -4.54
CA GLU A 126 0.42 7.27 -4.14
C GLU A 126 1.03 6.54 -5.35
N VAL A 127 1.56 5.36 -5.15
CA VAL A 127 2.00 4.47 -6.21
C VAL A 127 0.86 3.49 -6.54
N SER A 128 0.80 2.95 -7.75
CA SER A 128 -0.35 2.14 -8.18
C SER A 128 -0.66 0.94 -7.27
N THR A 129 0.32 0.45 -6.49
CA THR A 129 0.14 -0.69 -5.58
C THR A 129 0.61 -0.43 -4.14
N ALA A 130 0.97 0.82 -3.80
CA ALA A 130 1.56 1.16 -2.51
C ALA A 130 1.35 2.64 -2.16
N ASN A 131 1.41 2.99 -0.87
CA ASN A 131 1.56 4.37 -0.44
C ASN A 131 3.03 4.78 -0.50
N ILE A 132 3.30 6.09 -0.55
CA ILE A 132 4.65 6.64 -0.70
C ILE A 132 5.01 7.57 0.45
N PHE A 133 6.28 7.55 0.83
CA PHE A 133 6.84 8.36 1.90
C PHE A 133 8.13 9.01 1.43
N PHE A 134 8.36 10.26 1.83
CA PHE A 134 9.53 11.03 1.48
C PHE A 134 10.20 11.60 2.73
N LEU A 135 11.52 11.69 2.72
CA LEU A 135 12.26 12.41 3.74
C LEU A 135 12.45 13.86 3.30
N ASN A 136 11.78 14.77 4.00
CA ASN A 136 11.80 16.21 3.74
C ASN A 136 12.44 16.94 4.91
N LYS A 137 13.63 17.53 4.73
CA LYS A 137 14.34 18.33 5.76
C LYS A 137 14.47 17.60 7.11
N GLY A 138 14.71 16.30 7.08
CA GLY A 138 14.89 15.48 8.27
C GLY A 138 13.61 14.92 8.89
N GLU A 139 12.44 15.20 8.32
CA GLU A 139 11.15 14.63 8.74
C GLU A 139 10.56 13.74 7.65
N TRP A 140 10.04 12.56 8.02
CA TRP A 140 9.29 11.72 7.10
C TRP A 140 7.90 12.29 6.88
N VAL A 141 7.50 12.37 5.62
CA VAL A 141 6.19 12.89 5.18
C VAL A 141 5.53 11.93 4.19
N THR A 142 4.21 11.94 4.16
CA THR A 142 3.40 11.18 3.21
C THR A 142 2.27 12.09 2.69
N PRO A 143 1.77 11.88 1.47
CA PRO A 143 0.66 12.67 0.94
C PRO A 143 -0.54 12.72 1.90
N HIS A 144 -1.14 13.90 2.04
CA HIS A 144 -2.35 14.10 2.83
C HIS A 144 -3.54 13.34 2.21
N GLU A 145 -4.47 12.89 3.02
CA GLU A 145 -5.66 12.14 2.54
C GLU A 145 -6.49 12.93 1.51
N ASN A 146 -6.52 14.26 1.62
CA ASN A 146 -7.20 15.15 0.66
C ASN A 146 -6.60 15.10 -0.75
N SER A 147 -5.35 14.67 -0.90
CA SER A 147 -4.73 14.49 -2.23
C SER A 147 -5.32 13.33 -3.02
N GLY A 148 -6.11 12.49 -2.38
CA GLY A 148 -6.71 11.33 -2.99
C GLY A 148 -5.97 10.02 -2.73
N VAL A 149 -5.13 9.97 -1.70
CA VAL A 149 -4.38 8.77 -1.30
C VAL A 149 -5.31 7.72 -0.66
N PHE A 150 -5.05 6.46 -0.97
CA PHE A 150 -5.74 5.34 -0.35
C PHE A 150 -5.22 5.09 1.09
N PRO A 151 -6.11 4.84 2.10
CA PRO A 151 -5.71 4.57 3.48
C PRO A 151 -5.14 3.15 3.64
N GLY A 152 -3.86 2.98 3.35
CA GLY A 152 -3.16 1.70 3.49
C GLY A 152 -2.95 1.32 4.95
N VAL A 153 -3.00 0.02 5.29
CA VAL A 153 -2.82 -0.47 6.67
C VAL A 153 -1.45 -0.07 7.22
N ILE A 154 -0.38 -0.29 6.46
CA ILE A 154 0.96 0.08 6.92
C ILE A 154 1.11 1.60 7.04
N ARG A 155 0.56 2.37 6.07
CA ARG A 155 0.53 3.83 6.17
C ARG A 155 -0.14 4.30 7.45
N SER A 156 -1.30 3.74 7.80
CA SER A 156 -2.01 4.10 9.03
C SER A 156 -1.17 3.80 10.28
N ILE A 157 -0.51 2.65 10.32
CA ILE A 157 0.38 2.28 11.43
C ILE A 157 1.53 3.30 11.57
N LEU A 158 2.20 3.66 10.48
CA LEU A 158 3.30 4.62 10.52
C LEU A 158 2.86 6.02 10.98
N LEU A 159 1.64 6.43 10.65
CA LEU A 159 1.05 7.68 11.14
C LEU A 159 0.71 7.59 12.64
N GLU A 160 0.13 6.50 13.10
CA GLU A 160 -0.17 6.24 14.52
C GLU A 160 1.09 6.20 15.39
N MET A 161 2.19 5.66 14.86
CA MET A 161 3.51 5.67 15.49
C MET A 161 4.17 7.06 15.49
N ASN A 162 3.55 8.07 14.89
CA ASN A 162 4.13 9.40 14.66
C ASN A 162 5.46 9.35 13.88
N PHE A 163 5.67 8.31 13.07
CA PHE A 163 6.86 8.17 12.23
C PHE A 163 6.87 9.19 11.10
N ALA A 164 5.72 9.54 10.55
CA ALA A 164 5.58 10.50 9.46
C ALA A 164 4.40 11.45 9.67
N LYS A 165 4.47 12.60 9.01
CA LYS A 165 3.39 13.59 8.97
C LYS A 165 2.68 13.57 7.62
N GLN A 166 1.39 13.84 7.61
CA GLN A 166 0.63 14.06 6.39
C GLN A 166 0.82 15.51 5.93
N VAL A 167 1.18 15.71 4.67
CA VAL A 167 1.35 17.03 4.06
C VAL A 167 0.91 17.03 2.59
N ASP A 168 0.54 18.19 2.07
CA ASP A 168 0.31 18.36 0.65
C ASP A 168 1.66 18.36 -0.09
N LEU A 169 1.83 17.49 -1.06
CA LEU A 169 3.10 17.26 -1.75
C LEU A 169 2.94 17.53 -3.24
N ALA A 170 3.36 18.73 -3.68
CA ALA A 170 3.42 19.05 -5.09
C ALA A 170 4.50 18.21 -5.80
N SER A 171 4.22 17.70 -7.00
CA SER A 171 5.20 16.93 -7.80
C SER A 171 6.45 17.73 -8.13
N ALA A 172 6.36 19.05 -8.24
CA ALA A 172 7.50 19.93 -8.44
C ALA A 172 8.54 19.89 -7.30
N ALA A 173 8.15 19.42 -6.10
CA ALA A 173 9.04 19.30 -4.95
C ALA A 173 9.90 18.02 -4.95
N LEU A 174 9.70 17.09 -5.89
CA LEU A 174 10.37 15.78 -5.92
C LEU A 174 11.89 15.87 -5.79
N SER A 175 12.53 16.83 -6.41
CA SER A 175 14.00 17.02 -6.36
C SER A 175 14.53 17.48 -4.98
N GLY A 176 13.64 17.90 -4.07
CA GLY A 176 14.01 18.37 -2.73
C GLY A 176 14.01 17.27 -1.65
N PHE A 177 13.56 16.05 -1.96
CA PHE A 177 13.50 14.98 -0.99
C PHE A 177 14.84 14.21 -0.91
N SER A 178 15.26 13.90 0.31
CA SER A 178 16.54 13.24 0.59
C SER A 178 16.46 11.72 0.52
N ALA A 179 15.28 11.13 0.76
CA ALA A 179 15.04 9.69 0.68
C ALA A 179 13.57 9.42 0.34
N CYS A 180 13.28 8.22 -0.12
CA CYS A 180 11.93 7.80 -0.49
C CYS A 180 11.75 6.29 -0.30
N PHE A 181 10.60 5.88 0.22
CA PHE A 181 10.17 4.48 0.20
C PHE A 181 8.67 4.36 -0.08
N VAL A 182 8.28 3.20 -0.53
CA VAL A 182 6.86 2.82 -0.67
C VAL A 182 6.49 1.74 0.33
N THR A 183 5.19 1.68 0.69
CA THR A 183 4.70 0.72 1.67
C THR A 183 3.35 0.12 1.27
N SER A 184 3.22 -1.17 1.49
CA SER A 184 1.96 -1.92 1.45
C SER A 184 2.10 -3.15 2.35
N SER A 185 1.00 -3.84 2.64
CA SER A 185 1.05 -5.06 3.48
C SER A 185 1.89 -6.19 2.89
N LEU A 186 2.21 -6.17 1.59
CA LEU A 186 3.06 -7.15 0.93
C LEU A 186 4.52 -6.68 0.84
N ARG A 187 4.76 -5.37 0.83
CA ARG A 187 6.11 -4.79 0.71
C ARG A 187 6.71 -4.47 2.07
N LEU A 188 5.88 -4.19 3.08
CA LEU A 188 6.23 -3.47 4.31
C LEU A 188 6.93 -2.16 3.97
N ILE A 189 8.24 -2.17 3.87
CA ILE A 189 9.07 -1.04 3.44
C ILE A 189 9.87 -1.47 2.20
N GLN A 190 9.77 -0.69 1.11
CA GLN A 190 10.60 -0.90 -0.08
C GLN A 190 11.15 0.46 -0.56
N PRO A 191 12.48 0.66 -0.55
CA PRO A 191 13.09 1.92 -0.96
C PRO A 191 12.88 2.21 -2.45
N VAL A 192 12.80 3.49 -2.79
CA VAL A 192 12.69 4.00 -4.17
C VAL A 192 14.01 4.66 -4.54
N LYS A 193 14.71 4.13 -5.55
CA LYS A 193 16.00 4.68 -6.02
C LYS A 193 15.87 5.73 -7.12
N LYS A 194 14.73 5.72 -7.87
CA LYS A 194 14.48 6.72 -8.92
C LYS A 194 13.00 7.02 -9.06
N ILE A 195 12.69 8.27 -9.42
CA ILE A 195 11.36 8.70 -9.84
C ILE A 195 11.51 9.49 -11.15
N ASP A 196 11.00 8.96 -12.25
CA ASP A 196 11.04 9.55 -13.61
C ASP A 196 12.46 10.02 -14.01
N GLY A 197 13.44 9.18 -13.72
CA GLY A 197 14.87 9.46 -13.96
C GLY A 197 15.58 10.26 -12.88
N LEU A 198 14.86 10.92 -11.96
CA LEU A 198 15.45 11.60 -10.82
C LEU A 198 15.96 10.57 -9.80
N SER A 199 17.26 10.54 -9.54
CA SER A 199 17.87 9.64 -8.57
C SER A 199 17.64 10.09 -7.13
N ILE A 200 17.36 9.13 -6.26
CA ILE A 200 17.16 9.30 -4.81
C ILE A 200 18.18 8.40 -4.11
N ASP A 201 19.04 8.99 -3.28
CA ASP A 201 20.05 8.25 -2.52
C ASP A 201 19.51 7.86 -1.14
N ASN A 202 19.02 6.64 -1.01
CA ASN A 202 18.56 6.09 0.27
C ASN A 202 19.71 5.55 1.14
N SER A 203 20.93 5.47 0.64
CA SER A 203 22.05 4.79 1.35
C SER A 203 22.30 5.29 2.77
N PRO A 204 22.19 6.61 3.09
CA PRO A 204 22.34 7.09 4.46
C PRO A 204 21.24 6.60 5.43
N PHE A 205 20.06 6.20 4.89
CA PHE A 205 18.85 5.89 5.65
C PHE A 205 18.50 4.40 5.63
N MET A 206 19.24 3.56 4.92
CA MET A 206 18.95 2.14 4.77
C MET A 206 18.90 1.39 6.11
N LYS A 207 19.74 1.77 7.06
CA LYS A 207 19.72 1.17 8.41
C LYS A 207 18.42 1.49 9.14
N ASP A 208 17.95 2.73 9.06
CA ASP A 208 16.71 3.18 9.71
C ASP A 208 15.50 2.52 9.06
N LEU A 209 15.46 2.44 7.72
CA LEU A 209 14.41 1.75 6.98
C LEU A 209 14.37 0.25 7.29
N HIS A 210 15.54 -0.39 7.48
CA HIS A 210 15.60 -1.78 7.90
C HIS A 210 15.06 -1.97 9.33
N SER A 211 15.45 -1.11 10.27
CA SER A 211 14.94 -1.12 11.65
C SER A 211 13.43 -0.91 11.69
N LEU A 212 12.91 0.04 10.91
CA LEU A 212 11.47 0.29 10.78
C LEU A 212 10.74 -0.94 10.25
N ARG A 213 11.30 -1.62 9.25
CA ARG A 213 10.75 -2.86 8.73
C ARG A 213 10.66 -3.95 9.80
N GLN A 214 11.71 -4.14 10.58
CA GLN A 214 11.74 -5.11 11.69
C GLN A 214 10.69 -4.78 12.76
N GLU A 215 10.51 -3.50 13.08
CA GLU A 215 9.49 -3.05 14.01
C GLU A 215 8.08 -3.38 13.49
N LEU A 216 7.79 -3.11 12.22
CA LEU A 216 6.53 -3.48 11.58
C LEU A 216 6.30 -5.01 11.59
N GLU A 217 7.35 -5.80 11.34
CA GLU A 217 7.28 -7.26 11.41
C GLU A 217 6.98 -7.75 12.84
N SER A 218 7.52 -7.08 13.88
CA SER A 218 7.29 -7.45 15.27
C SER A 218 5.84 -7.23 15.74
N ILE A 219 5.18 -6.18 15.25
CA ILE A 219 3.78 -5.85 15.61
C ILE A 219 2.75 -6.49 14.67
N ALA A 220 3.19 -7.22 13.66
CA ALA A 220 2.30 -7.76 12.61
C ALA A 220 1.30 -8.80 13.12
N TYR A 221 1.53 -9.36 14.30
CA TYR A 221 0.73 -10.42 14.91
C TYR A 221 0.07 -10.01 16.24
N ALA A 222 0.18 -8.72 16.61
CA ALA A 222 -0.41 -8.15 17.81
C ALA A 222 -1.93 -7.96 17.65
#